data_a98da30d32fbee2c6812c1eac9da9919
#
_entry.id   a98da30d32fbee2c6812c1eac9da9919
#
_cell.length_a   1.000
_cell.length_b   1.000
_cell.length_c   1.000
_cell.angle_alpha   90.00
_cell.angle_beta   90.00
_cell.angle_gamma   90.00
#
_symmetry.space_group_name_H-M   'P 1'
#
loop_
_entity.id
_entity.type
_entity.pdbx_description
1 polymer ?
#
loop_
_entity_poly.entity_id
_entity_poly.type
_entity_poly.pdbx_seq_one_letter_code
_entity_poly.pdbx_strand_id
1 'polypeptide(L)'
;MRRLTACVKATILICAGLAGFLSHPHSAAAFDRNKAQLFAVLPDGGTLPEGLAVAPNGDVYVATFDGSKKIFVFNENGGLLRTLTVNPSSGFLLGLGFHPQTHAFLVIDFGAGKVLTVDPQSGGASDFITLATPAGSGLNALTFDAAGSVYVSDSFKGAVWKSGPTGASGLTTPWVQNVLLTTTGDPPFGANGLAFNKAGSILFVANTGNDTIVQIPVSGGTAGTPAVFVNSINGADGLIIDDQDNIWVAANQSDEIVVTDNTGKVLAKLGDFDGLTKDGTPNGLLFPASPDFSRDKKTLFVTNLALDLRVGTGNPANVAIDSAWTAQVKHWTVSKINTQFQALPNK
;
A
#
# COMPACT_ATOMS: atom_id res chain seq x y z
N MET A 1 -16.38 60.35 80.81
CA MET A 1 -16.16 61.35 79.72
C MET A 1 -15.73 60.61 78.47
N ARG A 2 -16.34 60.95 77.42
CA ARG A 2 -16.02 60.72 75.99
C ARG A 2 -16.86 59.68 75.25
N ARG A 3 -17.45 60.23 74.31
CA ARG A 3 -18.54 59.92 73.44
C ARG A 3 -18.19 58.79 72.42
N LEU A 4 -19.15 57.92 72.23
CA LEU A 4 -19.21 57.01 71.09
C LEU A 4 -19.70 57.78 69.86
N THR A 5 -18.99 57.56 68.74
CA THR A 5 -19.47 57.97 67.42
C THR A 5 -19.76 56.70 66.62
N ALA A 6 -21.01 56.53 66.29
CA ALA A 6 -21.45 55.39 65.45
C ALA A 6 -21.17 55.68 63.97
N CYS A 7 -20.53 54.77 63.33
CA CYS A 7 -20.28 54.76 61.88
C CYS A 7 -21.23 53.77 61.22
N VAL A 8 -22.22 54.28 60.48
CA VAL A 8 -23.13 53.48 59.67
C VAL A 8 -22.39 53.00 58.41
N LYS A 9 -22.22 51.74 58.24
CA LYS A 9 -21.74 51.15 57.00
C LYS A 9 -22.90 50.76 56.12
N ALA A 10 -23.08 51.44 55.01
CA ALA A 10 -23.98 51.04 53.91
C ALA A 10 -23.34 49.86 53.14
N THR A 11 -24.01 48.71 53.15
CA THR A 11 -23.62 47.57 52.32
C THR A 11 -24.32 47.64 50.99
N ILE A 12 -23.55 47.91 49.95
CA ILE A 12 -24.05 47.84 48.57
C ILE A 12 -23.92 46.39 48.11
N LEU A 13 -25.03 45.73 47.88
CA LEU A 13 -25.11 44.39 47.30
C LEU A 13 -24.98 44.54 45.77
N ILE A 14 -23.82 44.21 45.22
CA ILE A 14 -23.63 44.06 43.76
C ILE A 14 -23.94 42.61 43.41
N CYS A 15 -25.13 42.34 42.87
CA CYS A 15 -25.44 41.08 42.22
C CYS A 15 -24.73 41.06 40.83
N ALA A 16 -23.51 40.53 40.76
CA ALA A 16 -22.90 40.19 39.51
C ALA A 16 -23.48 38.87 39.01
N GLY A 17 -24.37 38.93 38.04
CA GLY A 17 -24.84 37.75 37.32
C GLY A 17 -23.69 37.16 36.47
N LEU A 18 -23.05 36.08 36.95
CA LEU A 18 -22.24 35.24 36.13
C LEU A 18 -23.16 34.45 35.20
N ALA A 19 -23.35 34.94 33.97
CA ALA A 19 -23.80 34.09 32.88
C ALA A 19 -22.69 33.12 32.56
N GLY A 20 -22.73 31.92 33.16
CA GLY A 20 -21.83 30.82 32.82
C GLY A 20 -22.11 30.38 31.37
N PHE A 21 -21.27 30.78 30.47
CA PHE A 21 -21.16 30.06 29.18
C PHE A 21 -20.70 28.65 29.49
N LEU A 22 -21.65 27.73 29.64
CA LEU A 22 -21.40 26.31 29.52
C LEU A 22 -21.00 26.06 28.06
N SER A 23 -19.72 26.25 27.74
CA SER A 23 -19.14 25.67 26.55
C SER A 23 -19.25 24.16 26.74
N HIS A 24 -20.26 23.57 26.13
CA HIS A 24 -20.26 22.12 25.97
C HIS A 24 -18.97 21.79 25.19
N PRO A 25 -18.08 20.95 25.72
CA PRO A 25 -16.99 20.46 24.91
C PRO A 25 -17.66 19.78 23.72
N HIS A 26 -17.50 20.32 22.53
CA HIS A 26 -17.78 19.57 21.33
C HIS A 26 -16.84 18.39 21.43
N SER A 27 -17.39 17.20 21.73
CA SER A 27 -16.63 15.97 21.53
C SER A 27 -16.26 16.00 20.06
N ALA A 28 -14.99 16.21 19.75
CA ALA A 28 -14.50 15.97 18.42
C ALA A 28 -14.96 14.56 18.08
N ALA A 29 -15.85 14.41 17.11
CA ALA A 29 -16.25 13.10 16.65
C ALA A 29 -14.96 12.37 16.30
N ALA A 30 -14.74 11.22 16.94
CA ALA A 30 -13.59 10.40 16.63
C ALA A 30 -13.63 10.13 15.13
N PHE A 31 -12.54 10.42 14.43
CA PHE A 31 -12.48 10.26 12.99
C PHE A 31 -12.62 8.76 12.69
N ASP A 32 -13.64 8.37 11.94
CA ASP A 32 -13.82 6.97 11.54
C ASP A 32 -12.76 6.62 10.49
N ARG A 33 -11.79 5.80 10.89
CA ARG A 33 -10.71 5.31 10.03
C ARG A 33 -11.09 4.06 9.24
N ASN A 34 -12.35 3.66 9.23
CA ASN A 34 -12.79 2.40 8.63
C ASN A 34 -11.90 1.23 9.06
N LYS A 35 -12.27 0.59 10.14
CA LYS A 35 -11.48 -0.49 10.75
C LYS A 35 -11.11 -1.57 9.74
N ALA A 36 -9.82 -1.90 9.66
CA ALA A 36 -9.36 -3.07 8.93
C ALA A 36 -9.80 -4.35 9.65
N GLN A 37 -10.42 -5.26 8.92
CA GLN A 37 -10.92 -6.53 9.42
C GLN A 37 -10.14 -7.68 8.79
N LEU A 38 -9.98 -8.77 9.51
CA LEU A 38 -9.40 -10.00 8.96
C LEU A 38 -10.22 -10.48 7.75
N PHE A 39 -9.56 -10.65 6.61
CA PHE A 39 -10.14 -11.31 5.44
C PHE A 39 -9.73 -12.77 5.38
N ALA A 40 -8.44 -13.06 5.45
CA ALA A 40 -7.91 -14.43 5.41
C ALA A 40 -6.61 -14.53 6.24
N VAL A 41 -6.39 -15.71 6.80
CA VAL A 41 -5.08 -16.13 7.34
C VAL A 41 -4.43 -17.00 6.27
N LEU A 42 -3.15 -16.78 5.99
CA LEU A 42 -2.42 -17.63 5.07
C LEU A 42 -2.28 -19.04 5.67
N PRO A 43 -2.42 -20.09 4.85
CA PRO A 43 -2.20 -21.46 5.31
C PRO A 43 -0.77 -21.69 5.82
N ASP A 44 -0.56 -22.76 6.58
CA ASP A 44 0.73 -23.14 7.13
C ASP A 44 1.83 -23.16 6.05
N GLY A 45 2.94 -22.52 6.36
CA GLY A 45 4.09 -22.32 5.48
C GLY A 45 3.91 -21.21 4.43
N GLY A 46 2.86 -20.39 4.52
CA GLY A 46 2.73 -19.14 3.81
C GLY A 46 3.13 -17.99 4.73
N THR A 47 4.18 -17.26 4.37
CA THR A 47 4.68 -16.11 5.10
C THR A 47 4.91 -14.94 4.18
N LEU A 48 5.04 -13.74 4.72
CA LEU A 48 5.35 -12.52 3.98
C LEU A 48 4.47 -12.31 2.73
N PRO A 49 3.12 -12.22 2.87
CA PRO A 49 2.25 -11.89 1.73
C PRO A 49 2.56 -10.48 1.25
N GLU A 50 2.95 -10.36 0.00
CA GLU A 50 3.32 -9.07 -0.56
C GLU A 50 2.37 -8.66 -1.68
N GLY A 51 2.43 -9.31 -2.86
CA GLY A 51 1.58 -9.00 -3.98
C GLY A 51 0.12 -9.46 -3.80
N LEU A 52 -0.82 -8.63 -4.25
CA LEU A 52 -2.24 -8.95 -4.25
C LEU A 52 -2.89 -8.52 -5.56
N ALA A 53 -3.74 -9.36 -6.13
CA ALA A 53 -4.63 -8.98 -7.23
C ALA A 53 -5.99 -9.67 -7.11
N VAL A 54 -7.05 -8.95 -7.45
CA VAL A 54 -8.40 -9.48 -7.57
C VAL A 54 -8.67 -9.84 -9.02
N ALA A 55 -8.93 -11.12 -9.27
CA ALA A 55 -9.24 -11.61 -10.60
C ALA A 55 -10.63 -11.12 -11.10
N PRO A 56 -10.88 -11.14 -12.41
CA PRO A 56 -12.19 -10.76 -12.96
C PRO A 56 -13.40 -11.54 -12.42
N ASN A 57 -13.17 -12.76 -11.91
CA ASN A 57 -14.22 -13.59 -11.26
C ASN A 57 -14.41 -13.27 -9.76
N GLY A 58 -13.55 -12.41 -9.17
CA GLY A 58 -13.59 -12.01 -7.76
C GLY A 58 -12.66 -12.81 -6.85
N ASP A 59 -11.95 -13.84 -7.36
CA ASP A 59 -10.94 -14.56 -6.59
C ASP A 59 -9.76 -13.63 -6.25
N VAL A 60 -9.26 -13.75 -5.02
CA VAL A 60 -8.14 -12.94 -4.51
C VAL A 60 -6.86 -13.76 -4.53
N TYR A 61 -5.89 -13.33 -5.32
CA TYR A 61 -4.58 -13.94 -5.46
C TYR A 61 -3.57 -13.22 -4.60
N VAL A 62 -2.80 -13.96 -3.80
CA VAL A 62 -1.82 -13.42 -2.85
C VAL A 62 -0.49 -14.12 -3.04
N ALA A 63 0.51 -13.37 -3.49
CA ALA A 63 1.87 -13.85 -3.67
C ALA A 63 2.68 -13.71 -2.38
N THR A 64 3.69 -14.59 -2.19
CA THR A 64 4.55 -14.55 -1.02
C THR A 64 6.00 -14.20 -1.37
N PHE A 65 6.62 -13.40 -0.50
CA PHE A 65 8.02 -12.96 -0.61
C PHE A 65 8.96 -13.77 0.31
N ASP A 66 8.72 -15.06 0.42
CA ASP A 66 9.38 -15.93 1.40
C ASP A 66 10.25 -17.03 0.78
N GLY A 67 10.40 -17.04 -0.55
CA GLY A 67 11.14 -18.07 -1.28
C GLY A 67 10.35 -19.38 -1.50
N SER A 68 9.11 -19.48 -1.03
CA SER A 68 8.30 -20.70 -1.12
C SER A 68 7.67 -20.94 -2.48
N LYS A 69 7.72 -19.97 -3.40
CA LYS A 69 7.10 -20.02 -4.75
C LYS A 69 5.57 -20.05 -4.72
N LYS A 70 4.93 -19.61 -3.63
CA LYS A 70 3.49 -19.82 -3.44
C LYS A 70 2.69 -18.59 -3.84
N ILE A 71 1.53 -18.86 -4.43
CA ILE A 71 0.42 -17.94 -4.55
C ILE A 71 -0.81 -18.62 -3.96
N PHE A 72 -1.43 -17.99 -2.95
CA PHE A 72 -2.67 -18.45 -2.36
C PHE A 72 -3.84 -17.80 -3.08
N VAL A 73 -4.87 -18.58 -3.36
CA VAL A 73 -6.07 -18.10 -4.05
C VAL A 73 -7.26 -18.28 -3.13
N PHE A 74 -7.90 -17.18 -2.77
CA PHE A 74 -9.08 -17.14 -1.91
C PHE A 74 -10.30 -16.74 -2.71
N ASN A 75 -11.48 -17.20 -2.30
CA ASN A 75 -12.73 -16.61 -2.78
C ASN A 75 -12.98 -15.24 -2.13
N GLU A 76 -13.99 -14.51 -2.61
CA GLU A 76 -14.35 -13.18 -2.09
C GLU A 76 -14.72 -13.13 -0.59
N ASN A 77 -14.94 -14.28 0.05
CA ASN A 77 -15.27 -14.40 1.47
C ASN A 77 -14.06 -14.83 2.33
N GLY A 78 -12.87 -15.00 1.74
CA GLY A 78 -11.65 -15.39 2.43
C GLY A 78 -11.46 -16.90 2.56
N GLY A 79 -12.32 -17.73 1.95
CA GLY A 79 -12.13 -19.17 1.89
C GLY A 79 -11.04 -19.55 0.90
N LEU A 80 -10.03 -20.33 1.34
CA LEU A 80 -8.97 -20.83 0.47
C LEU A 80 -9.54 -21.76 -0.60
N LEU A 81 -9.29 -21.43 -1.86
CA LEU A 81 -9.67 -22.25 -3.02
C LEU A 81 -8.56 -23.20 -3.44
N ARG A 82 -7.32 -22.68 -3.52
CA ARG A 82 -6.14 -23.45 -3.93
C ARG A 82 -4.85 -22.73 -3.59
N THR A 83 -3.76 -23.46 -3.62
CA THR A 83 -2.40 -22.94 -3.54
C THR A 83 -1.67 -23.29 -4.84
N LEU A 84 -1.10 -22.28 -5.50
CA LEU A 84 -0.26 -22.47 -6.67
C LEU A 84 1.21 -22.56 -6.23
N THR A 85 1.98 -23.40 -6.91
CA THR A 85 3.45 -23.38 -6.82
C THR A 85 3.96 -22.90 -8.16
N VAL A 86 4.50 -21.68 -8.20
CA VAL A 86 4.99 -21.06 -9.43
C VAL A 86 6.30 -21.73 -9.85
N ASN A 87 6.31 -22.36 -11.00
CA ASN A 87 7.49 -23.09 -11.48
C ASN A 87 7.62 -23.01 -13.01
N PRO A 88 8.82 -22.55 -13.52
CA PRO A 88 10.01 -22.15 -12.77
C PRO A 88 9.87 -20.76 -12.12
N SER A 89 10.43 -20.57 -10.93
CA SER A 89 10.64 -19.25 -10.32
C SER A 89 11.73 -19.28 -9.24
N SER A 90 12.22 -18.09 -8.83
CA SER A 90 13.14 -17.95 -7.68
C SER A 90 12.41 -18.18 -6.35
N GLY A 91 11.12 -17.88 -6.31
CA GLY A 91 10.27 -18.02 -5.14
C GLY A 91 9.98 -16.71 -4.38
N PHE A 92 10.70 -15.65 -4.69
CA PHE A 92 10.40 -14.31 -4.14
C PHE A 92 9.47 -13.60 -5.09
N LEU A 93 8.15 -13.76 -4.84
CA LEU A 93 7.10 -13.25 -5.71
C LEU A 93 6.53 -11.95 -5.13
N LEU A 94 6.43 -10.93 -5.98
CA LEU A 94 5.90 -9.62 -5.62
C LEU A 94 4.65 -9.28 -6.42
N GLY A 95 4.60 -8.07 -6.99
CA GLY A 95 3.45 -7.56 -7.72
C GLY A 95 2.90 -8.53 -8.76
N LEU A 96 1.58 -8.60 -8.84
CA LEU A 96 0.89 -9.47 -9.78
C LEU A 96 -0.37 -8.79 -10.33
N GLY A 97 -0.87 -9.27 -11.46
CA GLY A 97 -2.06 -8.70 -12.08
C GLY A 97 -2.54 -9.50 -13.28
N PHE A 98 -3.81 -9.29 -13.60
CA PHE A 98 -4.43 -9.87 -14.80
C PHE A 98 -4.38 -8.85 -15.93
N HIS A 99 -3.73 -9.23 -17.03
CA HIS A 99 -3.62 -8.37 -18.20
C HIS A 99 -5.01 -8.06 -18.80
N PRO A 100 -5.38 -6.77 -18.97
CA PRO A 100 -6.77 -6.40 -19.28
C PRO A 100 -7.26 -6.88 -20.67
N GLN A 101 -6.35 -7.10 -21.61
CA GLN A 101 -6.69 -7.51 -22.97
C GLN A 101 -6.45 -9.00 -23.23
N THR A 102 -5.30 -9.55 -22.79
CA THR A 102 -4.93 -10.94 -23.04
C THR A 102 -5.42 -11.90 -21.96
N HIS A 103 -5.87 -11.38 -20.81
CA HIS A 103 -6.24 -12.11 -19.61
C HIS A 103 -5.11 -12.96 -19.02
N ALA A 104 -3.86 -12.77 -19.48
CA ALA A 104 -2.69 -13.41 -18.92
C ALA A 104 -2.52 -13.00 -17.45
N PHE A 105 -2.26 -13.97 -16.60
CA PHE A 105 -1.91 -13.72 -15.21
C PHE A 105 -0.39 -13.49 -15.13
N LEU A 106 0.00 -12.27 -14.79
CA LEU A 106 1.39 -11.82 -14.72
C LEU A 106 1.85 -11.73 -13.28
N VAL A 107 3.05 -12.20 -13.01
CA VAL A 107 3.64 -12.24 -11.67
C VAL A 107 5.09 -11.80 -11.74
N ILE A 108 5.51 -10.91 -10.84
CA ILE A 108 6.91 -10.51 -10.72
C ILE A 108 7.66 -11.57 -9.92
N ASP A 109 8.72 -12.10 -10.52
CA ASP A 109 9.74 -12.89 -9.86
C ASP A 109 10.93 -11.98 -9.54
N PHE A 110 10.88 -11.39 -8.35
CA PHE A 110 11.87 -10.42 -7.88
C PHE A 110 13.28 -11.02 -7.86
N GLY A 111 13.43 -12.22 -7.31
CA GLY A 111 14.75 -12.87 -7.19
C GLY A 111 15.39 -13.20 -8.54
N ALA A 112 14.58 -13.41 -9.58
CA ALA A 112 15.06 -13.64 -10.94
C ALA A 112 15.12 -12.38 -11.80
N GLY A 113 14.59 -11.24 -11.33
CA GLY A 113 14.47 -9.98 -12.09
C GLY A 113 13.64 -10.14 -13.36
N LYS A 114 12.49 -10.80 -13.26
CA LYS A 114 11.59 -11.13 -14.38
C LYS A 114 10.14 -10.81 -14.08
N VAL A 115 9.34 -10.72 -15.15
CA VAL A 115 7.89 -10.91 -15.07
C VAL A 115 7.56 -12.23 -15.74
N LEU A 116 6.76 -13.04 -15.08
CA LEU A 116 6.31 -14.35 -15.56
C LEU A 116 4.85 -14.28 -16.02
N THR A 117 4.50 -15.03 -17.05
CA THR A 117 3.13 -15.49 -17.25
C THR A 117 2.94 -16.77 -16.45
N VAL A 118 1.92 -16.81 -15.61
CA VAL A 118 1.61 -17.96 -14.74
C VAL A 118 0.25 -18.52 -15.10
N ASP A 119 0.15 -19.83 -15.22
CA ASP A 119 -1.14 -20.51 -15.33
C ASP A 119 -1.89 -20.42 -13.98
N PRO A 120 -3.07 -19.78 -13.93
CA PRO A 120 -3.78 -19.52 -12.67
C PRO A 120 -4.42 -20.77 -12.06
N GLN A 121 -4.31 -21.93 -12.71
CA GLN A 121 -4.81 -23.21 -12.19
C GLN A 121 -3.67 -24.12 -11.70
N SER A 122 -2.59 -24.21 -12.47
CA SER A 122 -1.49 -25.14 -12.20
C SER A 122 -0.26 -24.50 -11.55
N GLY A 123 -0.05 -23.17 -11.73
CA GLY A 123 1.18 -22.48 -11.32
C GLY A 123 2.34 -22.63 -12.31
N GLY A 124 2.12 -23.31 -13.46
CA GLY A 124 3.12 -23.40 -14.52
C GLY A 124 3.46 -22.01 -15.04
N ALA A 125 4.76 -21.68 -15.16
CA ALA A 125 5.22 -20.36 -15.49
C ALA A 125 6.13 -20.33 -16.71
N SER A 126 6.13 -19.18 -17.41
CA SER A 126 7.05 -18.87 -18.51
C SER A 126 7.45 -17.40 -18.46
N ASP A 127 8.61 -17.07 -19.03
CA ASP A 127 9.10 -15.70 -19.09
C ASP A 127 8.16 -14.82 -19.93
N PHE A 128 7.76 -13.66 -19.40
CA PHE A 128 6.98 -12.64 -20.08
C PHE A 128 7.81 -11.39 -20.35
N ILE A 129 8.48 -10.86 -19.32
CA ILE A 129 9.48 -9.79 -19.47
C ILE A 129 10.80 -10.28 -18.86
N THR A 130 11.89 -10.13 -19.62
CA THR A 130 13.24 -10.33 -19.10
C THR A 130 14.09 -9.10 -19.36
N LEU A 131 15.03 -8.82 -18.45
CA LEU A 131 16.03 -7.78 -18.63
C LEU A 131 17.31 -8.39 -19.19
N ALA A 132 18.01 -7.65 -20.04
CA ALA A 132 19.33 -8.06 -20.55
C ALA A 132 20.39 -8.18 -19.42
N THR A 133 20.26 -7.32 -18.43
CA THR A 133 21.08 -7.31 -17.20
C THR A 133 20.20 -7.23 -15.97
N PRO A 134 19.70 -8.39 -15.47
CA PRO A 134 18.84 -8.40 -14.28
C PRO A 134 19.61 -8.11 -12.98
N ALA A 135 20.93 -8.27 -12.95
CA ALA A 135 21.73 -7.99 -11.77
C ALA A 135 21.56 -6.55 -11.28
N GLY A 136 21.34 -6.37 -9.99
CA GLY A 136 21.08 -5.07 -9.37
C GLY A 136 19.71 -4.47 -9.70
N SER A 137 18.79 -5.27 -10.25
CA SER A 137 17.40 -4.91 -10.49
C SER A 137 16.54 -5.41 -9.32
N GLY A 138 15.51 -4.65 -8.97
CA GLY A 138 14.52 -5.01 -7.98
C GLY A 138 13.14 -4.77 -8.56
N LEU A 139 12.70 -5.61 -9.53
CA LEU A 139 11.36 -5.51 -10.10
C LEU A 139 10.32 -5.73 -9.00
N ASN A 140 9.38 -4.79 -8.84
CA ASN A 140 8.52 -4.78 -7.66
C ASN A 140 7.02 -4.86 -7.99
N ALA A 141 6.47 -3.89 -8.70
CA ALA A 141 5.05 -3.83 -9.03
C ALA A 141 4.83 -3.66 -10.54
N LEU A 142 3.63 -3.98 -11.02
CA LEU A 142 3.26 -3.82 -12.42
C LEU A 142 1.89 -3.18 -12.59
N THR A 143 1.71 -2.47 -13.71
CA THR A 143 0.44 -1.90 -14.15
C THR A 143 0.33 -1.91 -15.66
N PHE A 144 -0.83 -1.52 -16.19
CA PHE A 144 -1.15 -1.57 -17.60
C PHE A 144 -1.68 -0.23 -18.10
N ASP A 145 -1.33 0.14 -19.34
CA ASP A 145 -2.03 1.22 -20.06
C ASP A 145 -3.24 0.70 -20.83
N ALA A 146 -4.04 1.60 -21.39
CA ALA A 146 -5.23 1.26 -22.18
C ALA A 146 -4.91 0.46 -23.46
N ALA A 147 -3.68 0.55 -23.97
CA ALA A 147 -3.20 -0.22 -25.12
C ALA A 147 -2.73 -1.63 -24.72
N GLY A 148 -2.73 -1.95 -23.41
CA GLY A 148 -2.24 -3.21 -22.87
C GLY A 148 -0.72 -3.26 -22.72
N SER A 149 0.01 -2.15 -22.87
CA SER A 149 1.42 -2.14 -22.52
C SER A 149 1.60 -2.36 -21.01
N VAL A 150 2.62 -3.12 -20.63
CA VAL A 150 2.93 -3.46 -19.25
C VAL A 150 4.06 -2.57 -18.75
N TYR A 151 3.83 -1.93 -17.62
CA TYR A 151 4.82 -1.08 -16.93
C TYR A 151 5.20 -1.73 -15.62
N VAL A 152 6.52 -1.80 -15.35
CA VAL A 152 7.09 -2.51 -14.20
C VAL A 152 8.05 -1.58 -13.46
N SER A 153 7.84 -1.36 -12.19
CA SER A 153 8.75 -0.61 -11.33
C SER A 153 10.00 -1.43 -11.00
N ASP A 154 11.13 -0.73 -10.84
CA ASP A 154 12.41 -1.29 -10.43
C ASP A 154 12.96 -0.47 -9.27
N SER A 155 12.80 -0.99 -8.07
CA SER A 155 13.14 -0.31 -6.82
C SER A 155 14.63 0.02 -6.69
N PHE A 156 15.50 -0.82 -7.24
CA PHE A 156 16.96 -0.67 -7.07
C PHE A 156 17.61 0.16 -8.18
N LYS A 157 17.05 0.10 -9.40
CA LYS A 157 17.53 0.94 -10.51
C LYS A 157 16.87 2.31 -10.56
N GLY A 158 15.85 2.57 -9.75
CA GLY A 158 15.06 3.80 -9.79
C GLY A 158 14.45 4.02 -11.17
N ALA A 159 13.78 3.01 -11.68
CA ALA A 159 13.30 2.97 -13.05
C ALA A 159 11.88 2.40 -13.17
N VAL A 160 11.26 2.65 -14.32
CA VAL A 160 10.09 1.92 -14.80
C VAL A 160 10.43 1.32 -16.14
N TRP A 161 10.24 0.02 -16.28
CA TRP A 161 10.37 -0.73 -17.53
C TRP A 161 9.04 -0.77 -18.25
N LYS A 162 9.07 -0.88 -19.58
CA LYS A 162 7.85 -1.00 -20.41
C LYS A 162 8.02 -2.09 -21.45
N SER A 163 6.97 -2.90 -21.63
CA SER A 163 6.83 -3.82 -22.75
C SER A 163 5.49 -3.63 -23.46
N GLY A 164 5.36 -4.22 -24.64
CA GLY A 164 4.05 -4.37 -25.28
C GLY A 164 3.18 -5.44 -24.58
N PRO A 165 1.94 -5.63 -25.07
CA PRO A 165 0.95 -6.53 -24.47
C PRO A 165 1.33 -8.02 -24.53
N THR A 166 2.33 -8.39 -25.32
CA THR A 166 2.84 -9.77 -25.48
C THR A 166 4.15 -10.01 -24.75
N GLY A 167 4.60 -9.05 -23.93
CA GLY A 167 5.87 -9.12 -23.24
C GLY A 167 7.07 -8.68 -24.08
N ALA A 168 8.27 -8.82 -23.52
CA ALA A 168 9.52 -8.53 -24.20
C ALA A 168 10.68 -9.31 -23.57
N SER A 169 11.64 -9.77 -24.38
CA SER A 169 12.83 -10.45 -23.91
C SER A 169 14.06 -9.55 -24.05
N GLY A 170 14.89 -9.56 -23.00
CA GLY A 170 16.19 -8.89 -23.02
C GLY A 170 16.09 -7.36 -23.10
N LEU A 171 15.18 -6.72 -22.35
CA LEU A 171 15.09 -5.26 -22.30
C LEU A 171 16.42 -4.66 -21.83
N THR A 172 16.93 -3.69 -22.57
CA THR A 172 18.21 -3.01 -22.29
C THR A 172 18.04 -1.61 -21.72
N THR A 173 16.92 -0.96 -22.02
CA THR A 173 16.67 0.45 -21.66
C THR A 173 15.33 0.57 -20.95
N PRO A 174 15.27 1.17 -19.74
CA PRO A 174 14.02 1.45 -19.08
C PRO A 174 13.22 2.53 -19.86
N TRP A 175 11.90 2.51 -19.71
CA TRP A 175 11.00 3.54 -20.24
C TRP A 175 11.25 4.91 -19.58
N VAL A 176 11.55 4.90 -18.28
CA VAL A 176 12.03 6.07 -17.53
C VAL A 176 12.98 5.61 -16.43
N GLN A 177 14.02 6.40 -16.18
CA GLN A 177 14.90 6.27 -15.02
C GLN A 177 15.14 7.67 -14.45
N ASN A 178 15.00 7.83 -13.13
CA ASN A 178 15.12 9.13 -12.50
C ASN A 178 15.55 8.99 -11.04
N VAL A 179 16.27 9.99 -10.52
CA VAL A 179 16.72 10.04 -9.12
C VAL A 179 15.54 10.06 -8.14
N LEU A 180 14.38 10.62 -8.52
CA LEU A 180 13.17 10.60 -7.69
C LEU A 180 12.58 9.20 -7.49
N LEU A 181 13.01 8.22 -8.29
CA LEU A 181 12.60 6.81 -8.21
C LEU A 181 13.62 5.94 -7.46
N THR A 182 14.79 6.50 -7.08
CA THR A 182 15.78 5.85 -6.22
C THR A 182 15.57 6.22 -4.77
N THR A 183 16.18 5.49 -3.85
CA THR A 183 16.20 5.85 -2.42
C THR A 183 17.52 5.52 -1.76
N THR A 184 17.82 6.23 -0.69
CA THR A 184 18.80 5.90 0.35
C THR A 184 18.14 5.80 1.72
N GLY A 185 16.81 5.86 1.75
CA GLY A 185 15.98 5.74 2.96
C GLY A 185 15.69 4.28 3.34
N ASP A 186 14.82 4.12 4.31
CA ASP A 186 14.45 2.83 4.89
C ASP A 186 12.93 2.66 4.89
N PRO A 187 12.38 1.54 4.37
CA PRO A 187 13.07 0.39 3.77
C PRO A 187 13.79 0.77 2.46
N PRO A 188 14.86 0.07 2.07
CA PRO A 188 15.71 0.45 0.94
C PRO A 188 15.11 0.10 -0.43
N PHE A 189 13.84 0.41 -0.62
CA PHE A 189 13.09 0.23 -1.86
C PHE A 189 12.68 1.59 -2.42
N GLY A 190 13.15 1.90 -3.63
CA GLY A 190 12.75 3.11 -4.38
C GLY A 190 11.40 2.93 -5.06
N ALA A 191 11.37 2.99 -6.41
CA ALA A 191 10.15 2.79 -7.18
C ALA A 191 9.46 1.46 -6.83
N ASN A 192 8.20 1.55 -6.38
CA ASN A 192 7.38 0.44 -5.88
C ASN A 192 6.01 0.45 -6.57
N GLY A 193 4.91 0.47 -5.84
CA GLY A 193 3.56 0.47 -6.41
C GLY A 193 3.38 1.53 -7.50
N LEU A 194 2.67 1.20 -8.57
CA LEU A 194 2.44 2.14 -9.66
C LEU A 194 1.07 1.95 -10.30
N ALA A 195 0.42 3.05 -10.64
CA ALA A 195 -0.87 3.04 -11.35
C ALA A 195 -1.06 4.29 -12.20
N PHE A 196 -1.77 4.13 -13.33
CA PHE A 196 -2.20 5.25 -14.16
C PHE A 196 -3.43 5.94 -13.59
N ASN A 197 -3.52 7.26 -13.78
CA ASN A 197 -4.80 7.94 -13.67
C ASN A 197 -5.77 7.42 -14.76
N LYS A 198 -7.05 7.65 -14.57
CA LYS A 198 -8.11 7.17 -15.47
C LYS A 198 -7.92 7.62 -16.93
N ALA A 199 -7.36 8.81 -17.14
CA ALA A 199 -7.06 9.33 -18.46
C ALA A 199 -5.82 8.69 -19.12
N GLY A 200 -5.01 7.91 -18.40
CA GLY A 200 -3.74 7.36 -18.88
C GLY A 200 -2.67 8.41 -19.16
N SER A 201 -2.86 9.64 -18.66
CA SER A 201 -1.97 10.79 -18.92
C SER A 201 -0.94 11.03 -17.83
N ILE A 202 -1.06 10.35 -16.69
CA ILE A 202 -0.12 10.40 -15.57
C ILE A 202 0.05 8.97 -15.03
N LEU A 203 1.31 8.55 -14.87
CA LEU A 203 1.67 7.38 -14.10
C LEU A 203 2.13 7.85 -12.71
N PHE A 204 1.47 7.39 -11.65
CA PHE A 204 1.92 7.60 -10.28
C PHE A 204 2.77 6.42 -9.84
N VAL A 205 3.86 6.69 -9.15
CA VAL A 205 4.81 5.68 -8.65
C VAL A 205 5.13 5.98 -7.19
N ALA A 206 4.89 5.02 -6.32
CA ALA A 206 5.33 5.09 -4.93
C ALA A 206 6.86 4.96 -4.85
N ASN A 207 7.48 5.68 -3.93
CA ASN A 207 8.87 5.50 -3.53
C ASN A 207 8.91 5.26 -2.03
N THR A 208 9.12 4.01 -1.66
CA THR A 208 8.91 3.54 -0.29
C THR A 208 9.90 4.18 0.68
N GLY A 209 11.18 4.14 0.38
CA GLY A 209 12.19 4.66 1.29
C GLY A 209 12.29 6.19 1.34
N ASN A 210 11.63 6.91 0.43
CA ASN A 210 11.58 8.37 0.43
C ASN A 210 10.20 8.90 0.88
N ASP A 211 9.24 8.03 1.22
CA ASP A 211 7.90 8.42 1.67
C ASP A 211 7.13 9.29 0.66
N THR A 212 7.35 9.07 -0.65
CA THR A 212 6.80 9.94 -1.70
C THR A 212 5.98 9.17 -2.72
N ILE A 213 5.06 9.89 -3.35
CA ILE A 213 4.48 9.51 -4.64
C ILE A 213 5.07 10.42 -5.71
N VAL A 214 5.63 9.83 -6.74
CA VAL A 214 6.18 10.51 -7.90
C VAL A 214 5.16 10.45 -9.03
N GLN A 215 4.85 11.57 -9.66
CA GLN A 215 4.03 11.63 -10.88
C GLN A 215 4.92 11.71 -12.11
N ILE A 216 4.57 10.96 -13.15
CA ILE A 216 5.24 10.94 -14.44
C ILE A 216 4.20 11.27 -15.51
N PRO A 217 4.22 12.46 -16.11
CA PRO A 217 3.33 12.77 -17.24
C PRO A 217 3.55 11.80 -18.40
N VAL A 218 2.46 11.41 -19.08
CA VAL A 218 2.52 10.47 -20.21
C VAL A 218 1.83 11.07 -21.42
N SER A 219 2.54 11.16 -22.53
CA SER A 219 2.01 11.64 -23.80
C SER A 219 2.43 10.72 -24.93
N GLY A 220 1.46 10.17 -25.68
CA GLY A 220 1.73 9.23 -26.76
C GLY A 220 2.54 8.00 -26.33
N GLY A 221 2.38 7.55 -25.08
CA GLY A 221 3.13 6.42 -24.52
C GLY A 221 4.58 6.73 -24.13
N THR A 222 4.99 8.02 -24.18
CA THR A 222 6.34 8.50 -23.79
C THR A 222 6.27 9.18 -22.43
N ALA A 223 7.29 8.95 -21.60
CA ALA A 223 7.42 9.59 -20.28
C ALA A 223 7.82 11.07 -20.41
N GLY A 224 7.14 11.92 -19.68
CA GLY A 224 7.57 13.29 -19.38
C GLY A 224 8.54 13.32 -18.20
N THR A 225 8.83 14.52 -17.71
CA THR A 225 9.74 14.70 -16.55
C THR A 225 9.04 14.29 -15.26
N PRO A 226 9.60 13.32 -14.48
CA PRO A 226 9.08 12.96 -13.17
C PRO A 226 9.16 14.13 -12.18
N ALA A 227 8.16 14.24 -11.31
CA ALA A 227 8.11 15.22 -10.23
C ALA A 227 7.48 14.60 -8.98
N VAL A 228 7.87 15.06 -7.78
CA VAL A 228 7.20 14.66 -6.55
C VAL A 228 5.78 15.21 -6.57
N PHE A 229 4.81 14.32 -6.35
CA PHE A 229 3.39 14.66 -6.29
C PHE A 229 2.90 14.81 -4.85
N VAL A 230 3.20 13.83 -4.00
CA VAL A 230 2.92 13.85 -2.57
C VAL A 230 4.15 13.38 -1.83
N ASN A 231 4.42 13.95 -0.66
CA ASN A 231 5.43 13.48 0.27
C ASN A 231 4.82 13.18 1.64
N SER A 232 5.61 12.56 2.52
CA SER A 232 5.19 12.21 3.88
C SER A 232 4.08 11.13 3.95
N ILE A 233 4.06 10.19 2.99
CA ILE A 233 3.34 8.92 3.12
C ILE A 233 4.35 7.89 3.57
N ASN A 234 4.40 7.64 4.87
CA ASN A 234 5.47 6.88 5.53
C ASN A 234 5.52 5.43 5.04
N GLY A 235 6.58 5.09 4.30
CA GLY A 235 6.71 3.79 3.65
C GLY A 235 5.69 3.58 2.52
N ALA A 236 5.54 4.55 1.61
CA ALA A 236 4.63 4.43 0.46
C ALA A 236 4.96 3.19 -0.38
N ASP A 237 4.10 2.18 -0.35
CA ASP A 237 4.31 0.86 -0.95
C ASP A 237 3.36 0.62 -2.12
N GLY A 238 2.53 -0.38 -2.11
CA GLY A 238 1.53 -0.61 -3.14
C GLY A 238 0.54 0.54 -3.27
N LEU A 239 0.16 0.89 -4.48
CA LEU A 239 -0.86 1.90 -4.74
C LEU A 239 -1.81 1.49 -5.86
N ILE A 240 -3.06 1.92 -5.72
CA ILE A 240 -4.10 1.78 -6.75
C ILE A 240 -4.89 3.08 -6.89
N ILE A 241 -5.65 3.21 -7.97
CA ILE A 241 -6.44 4.41 -8.27
C ILE A 241 -7.90 4.02 -8.47
N ASP A 242 -8.82 4.78 -7.84
CA ASP A 242 -10.25 4.56 -7.98
C ASP A 242 -10.87 5.30 -9.19
N ASP A 243 -12.18 5.14 -9.39
CA ASP A 243 -12.90 5.74 -10.51
C ASP A 243 -13.02 7.28 -10.44
N GLN A 244 -12.69 7.88 -9.30
CA GLN A 244 -12.64 9.33 -9.05
C GLN A 244 -11.22 9.90 -9.19
N ASP A 245 -10.25 9.08 -9.63
CA ASP A 245 -8.82 9.41 -9.63
C ASP A 245 -8.23 9.68 -8.23
N ASN A 246 -8.85 9.14 -7.16
CA ASN A 246 -8.20 9.14 -5.86
C ASN A 246 -7.14 8.05 -5.81
N ILE A 247 -6.01 8.36 -5.19
CA ILE A 247 -4.87 7.46 -5.06
C ILE A 247 -4.91 6.83 -3.67
N TRP A 248 -4.99 5.52 -3.62
CA TRP A 248 -5.02 4.70 -2.41
C TRP A 248 -3.66 4.04 -2.23
N VAL A 249 -2.97 4.34 -1.14
CA VAL A 249 -1.56 3.94 -0.91
C VAL A 249 -1.45 3.16 0.39
N ALA A 250 -0.82 2.00 0.35
CA ALA A 250 -0.36 1.32 1.56
C ALA A 250 0.83 2.10 2.13
N ALA A 251 0.66 2.67 3.33
CA ALA A 251 1.70 3.34 4.09
C ALA A 251 2.26 2.33 5.09
N ASN A 252 3.25 1.53 4.65
CA ASN A 252 3.65 0.32 5.34
C ASN A 252 4.25 0.57 6.73
N GLN A 253 4.92 1.69 6.96
CA GLN A 253 5.49 2.05 8.25
C GLN A 253 4.54 2.85 9.16
N SER A 254 3.31 3.07 8.72
CA SER A 254 2.25 3.74 9.50
C SER A 254 1.02 2.84 9.71
N ASP A 255 1.07 1.59 9.26
CA ASP A 255 -0.01 0.61 9.41
C ASP A 255 -1.38 1.14 8.93
N GLU A 256 -1.38 1.90 7.82
CA GLU A 256 -2.60 2.56 7.32
C GLU A 256 -2.66 2.57 5.79
N ILE A 257 -3.86 2.79 5.26
CA ILE A 257 -4.07 3.17 3.87
C ILE A 257 -4.31 4.67 3.82
N VAL A 258 -3.48 5.40 3.08
CA VAL A 258 -3.65 6.83 2.84
C VAL A 258 -4.39 7.03 1.51
N VAL A 259 -5.48 7.80 1.53
CA VAL A 259 -6.23 8.17 0.33
C VAL A 259 -6.00 9.63 0.03
N THR A 260 -5.51 9.95 -1.18
CA THR A 260 -5.38 11.33 -1.65
C THR A 260 -6.26 11.57 -2.87
N ASP A 261 -6.68 12.82 -3.09
CA ASP A 261 -7.29 13.21 -4.36
C ASP A 261 -6.21 13.42 -5.45
N ASN A 262 -6.67 13.72 -6.66
CA ASN A 262 -5.81 13.99 -7.82
C ASN A 262 -5.02 15.31 -7.74
N THR A 263 -5.12 16.05 -6.64
CA THR A 263 -4.29 17.23 -6.33
C THR A 263 -3.24 16.92 -5.27
N GLY A 264 -3.24 15.71 -4.69
CA GLY A 264 -2.36 15.28 -3.62
C GLY A 264 -2.86 15.63 -2.21
N LYS A 265 -4.10 16.15 -2.08
CA LYS A 265 -4.70 16.40 -0.79
C LYS A 265 -5.15 15.08 -0.15
N VAL A 266 -4.74 14.83 1.09
CA VAL A 266 -5.20 13.65 1.84
C VAL A 266 -6.70 13.78 2.15
N LEU A 267 -7.48 12.81 1.70
CA LEU A 267 -8.91 12.68 1.94
C LEU A 267 -9.21 11.82 3.16
N ALA A 268 -8.46 10.74 3.35
CA ALA A 268 -8.66 9.80 4.44
C ALA A 268 -7.36 9.07 4.80
N LYS A 269 -7.33 8.54 6.03
CA LYS A 269 -6.39 7.56 6.52
C LYS A 269 -7.22 6.42 7.10
N LEU A 270 -7.09 5.22 6.54
CA LEU A 270 -7.96 4.09 6.80
C LEU A 270 -7.18 2.93 7.39
N GLY A 271 -7.85 2.16 8.24
CA GLY A 271 -7.23 1.06 8.97
C GLY A 271 -6.33 1.54 10.10
N ASP A 272 -5.83 0.58 10.85
CA ASP A 272 -4.90 0.76 11.96
C ASP A 272 -4.34 -0.60 12.38
N PHE A 273 -3.26 -0.61 13.18
CA PHE A 273 -2.78 -1.80 13.85
C PHE A 273 -3.31 -1.86 15.28
N ASP A 274 -4.12 -2.87 15.57
CA ASP A 274 -4.75 -3.09 16.90
C ASP A 274 -4.01 -4.16 17.74
N GLY A 275 -2.72 -4.42 17.45
CA GLY A 275 -1.91 -5.42 18.14
C GLY A 275 -1.99 -6.83 17.57
N LEU A 276 -1.37 -7.79 18.26
CA LEU A 276 -1.42 -9.21 17.91
C LEU A 276 -2.39 -9.95 18.82
N THR A 277 -3.07 -10.93 18.27
CA THR A 277 -3.80 -11.92 19.07
C THR A 277 -2.82 -12.81 19.85
N LYS A 278 -3.31 -13.61 20.81
CA LYS A 278 -2.47 -14.48 21.63
C LYS A 278 -1.70 -15.53 20.82
N ASP A 279 -2.20 -15.91 19.67
CA ASP A 279 -1.58 -16.88 18.76
C ASP A 279 -0.61 -16.24 17.76
N GLY A 280 -0.42 -14.92 17.81
CA GLY A 280 0.51 -14.19 16.94
C GLY A 280 -0.08 -13.81 15.58
N THR A 281 -1.39 -13.67 15.49
CA THR A 281 -2.07 -13.16 14.28
C THR A 281 -2.25 -11.64 14.38
N PRO A 282 -1.87 -10.84 13.36
CA PRO A 282 -2.13 -9.40 13.32
C PRO A 282 -3.62 -9.08 13.37
N ASN A 283 -4.00 -8.07 14.14
CA ASN A 283 -5.32 -7.50 14.19
C ASN A 283 -5.27 -6.11 13.53
N GLY A 284 -5.98 -5.93 12.43
CA GLY A 284 -5.90 -4.72 11.65
C GLY A 284 -4.86 -4.80 10.52
N LEU A 285 -4.09 -3.73 10.34
CA LEU A 285 -2.98 -3.67 9.39
C LEU A 285 -1.65 -3.76 10.14
N LEU A 286 -0.69 -4.51 9.59
CA LEU A 286 0.67 -4.56 10.11
C LEU A 286 1.65 -4.62 8.93
N PHE A 287 2.39 -3.56 8.74
CA PHE A 287 3.29 -3.38 7.60
C PHE A 287 2.60 -3.78 6.28
N PRO A 288 1.49 -3.08 5.93
CA PRO A 288 0.70 -3.40 4.73
C PRO A 288 1.52 -3.16 3.46
N ALA A 289 1.38 -4.03 2.46
CA ALA A 289 2.11 -3.91 1.19
C ALA A 289 1.19 -3.60 0.01
N SER A 290 0.45 -4.58 -0.50
CA SER A 290 -0.33 -4.41 -1.72
C SER A 290 -1.83 -4.32 -1.45
N PRO A 291 -2.50 -3.25 -1.91
CA PRO A 291 -3.95 -3.12 -1.93
C PRO A 291 -4.53 -3.49 -3.29
N ASP A 292 -5.75 -4.06 -3.32
CA ASP A 292 -6.60 -4.11 -4.53
C ASP A 292 -8.09 -4.10 -4.17
N PHE A 293 -8.92 -3.58 -5.08
CA PHE A 293 -10.36 -3.49 -4.87
C PHE A 293 -11.09 -4.80 -5.17
N SER A 294 -12.14 -5.10 -4.40
CA SER A 294 -13.14 -6.08 -4.80
C SER A 294 -13.79 -5.68 -6.15
N ARG A 295 -14.40 -6.64 -6.84
CA ARG A 295 -15.08 -6.38 -8.12
C ARG A 295 -16.12 -5.27 -8.06
N ASP A 296 -16.87 -5.20 -6.97
CA ASP A 296 -17.88 -4.15 -6.76
C ASP A 296 -17.31 -2.87 -6.17
N LYS A 297 -15.98 -2.83 -5.95
CA LYS A 297 -15.21 -1.72 -5.40
C LYS A 297 -15.63 -1.23 -4.01
N LYS A 298 -16.42 -2.04 -3.29
CA LYS A 298 -16.87 -1.70 -1.93
C LYS A 298 -15.92 -2.16 -0.84
N THR A 299 -15.00 -3.03 -1.19
CA THR A 299 -13.98 -3.58 -0.28
C THR A 299 -12.60 -3.37 -0.88
N LEU A 300 -11.66 -2.93 -0.06
CA LEU A 300 -10.24 -2.95 -0.34
C LEU A 300 -9.64 -4.15 0.39
N PHE A 301 -8.97 -5.04 -0.33
CA PHE A 301 -8.14 -6.08 0.26
C PHE A 301 -6.71 -5.57 0.39
N VAL A 302 -6.02 -5.93 1.46
CA VAL A 302 -4.65 -5.46 1.76
C VAL A 302 -3.84 -6.59 2.35
N THR A 303 -2.67 -6.88 1.78
CA THR A 303 -1.72 -7.83 2.38
C THR A 303 -1.03 -7.21 3.58
N ASN A 304 -0.90 -7.97 4.66
CA ASN A 304 -0.06 -7.64 5.81
C ASN A 304 1.28 -8.36 5.65
N LEU A 305 2.23 -7.69 4.99
CA LEU A 305 3.58 -8.22 4.76
C LEU A 305 4.27 -8.53 6.09
N ALA A 306 4.03 -7.70 7.09
CA ALA A 306 4.57 -7.85 8.44
C ALA A 306 6.07 -8.18 8.43
N LEU A 307 6.83 -7.44 7.59
CA LEU A 307 8.27 -7.64 7.40
C LEU A 307 9.07 -7.07 8.56
N ASP A 308 9.84 -7.91 9.24
CA ASP A 308 10.88 -7.42 10.14
C ASP A 308 12.08 -6.92 9.31
N LEU A 309 12.23 -5.59 9.20
CA LEU A 309 13.28 -4.97 8.39
C LEU A 309 14.68 -5.36 8.85
N ARG A 310 14.89 -5.67 10.13
CA ARG A 310 16.19 -6.13 10.64
C ARG A 310 16.62 -7.43 10.00
N VAL A 311 15.66 -8.32 9.73
CA VAL A 311 15.88 -9.60 9.07
C VAL A 311 15.85 -9.44 7.56
N GLY A 312 14.84 -8.76 7.02
CA GLY A 312 14.63 -8.59 5.58
C GLY A 312 15.78 -7.86 4.87
N THR A 313 16.39 -6.86 5.53
CA THR A 313 17.55 -6.14 4.98
C THR A 313 18.89 -6.72 5.42
N GLY A 314 18.89 -7.65 6.38
CA GLY A 314 20.12 -8.17 7.00
C GLY A 314 20.87 -7.14 7.85
N ASN A 315 20.27 -5.98 8.13
CA ASN A 315 20.87 -4.94 8.95
C ASN A 315 20.09 -4.78 10.26
N PRO A 316 20.66 -5.18 11.42
CA PRO A 316 19.97 -5.09 12.70
C PRO A 316 19.69 -3.66 13.17
N ALA A 317 20.27 -2.65 12.52
CA ALA A 317 19.99 -1.24 12.79
C ALA A 317 18.76 -0.72 12.00
N ASN A 318 18.28 -1.46 11.00
CA ASN A 318 17.05 -1.13 10.29
C ASN A 318 15.86 -1.49 11.16
N VAL A 319 15.36 -0.52 11.91
CA VAL A 319 14.25 -0.70 12.84
C VAL A 319 13.08 0.14 12.34
N ALA A 320 12.12 -0.50 11.67
CA ALA A 320 10.81 0.10 11.50
C ALA A 320 10.13 0.26 12.87
N ILE A 321 9.19 1.19 12.97
CA ILE A 321 8.46 1.49 14.21
C ILE A 321 7.81 0.23 14.81
N ASP A 322 7.33 -0.67 13.98
CA ASP A 322 6.57 -1.88 14.28
C ASP A 322 7.43 -3.15 14.28
N SER A 323 8.75 -3.07 14.10
CA SER A 323 9.66 -4.24 14.07
C SER A 323 9.53 -5.17 15.27
N ALA A 324 9.19 -4.62 16.45
CA ALA A 324 8.96 -5.41 17.65
C ALA A 324 7.71 -6.29 17.55
N TRP A 325 6.71 -5.88 16.77
CA TRP A 325 5.47 -6.61 16.53
C TRP A 325 5.66 -7.60 15.39
N THR A 326 6.26 -7.18 14.26
CA THR A 326 6.48 -8.04 13.10
C THR A 326 7.31 -9.28 13.43
N ALA A 327 8.29 -9.15 14.33
CA ALA A 327 9.08 -10.27 14.85
C ALA A 327 8.28 -11.31 15.66
N GLN A 328 7.06 -11.00 16.08
CA GLN A 328 6.18 -11.88 16.86
C GLN A 328 5.06 -12.50 16.02
N VAL A 329 4.94 -12.14 14.75
CA VAL A 329 3.94 -12.70 13.84
C VAL A 329 4.22 -14.18 13.61
N LYS A 330 3.17 -14.99 13.75
CA LYS A 330 3.20 -16.44 13.48
C LYS A 330 2.24 -16.84 12.36
N HIS A 331 1.22 -16.02 12.15
CA HIS A 331 0.19 -16.23 11.14
C HIS A 331 0.04 -14.96 10.34
N TRP A 332 0.43 -14.98 9.08
CA TRP A 332 0.31 -13.84 8.17
C TRP A 332 -1.11 -13.73 7.64
N THR A 333 -1.53 -12.52 7.35
CA THR A 333 -2.93 -12.23 7.04
C THR A 333 -3.10 -11.35 5.81
N VAL A 334 -4.29 -11.40 5.25
CA VAL A 334 -4.86 -10.39 4.38
C VAL A 334 -5.99 -9.71 5.14
N SER A 335 -6.02 -8.40 5.13
CA SER A 335 -7.09 -7.60 5.71
C SER A 335 -8.04 -7.09 4.66
N LYS A 336 -9.25 -6.66 5.10
CA LYS A 336 -10.23 -5.98 4.26
C LYS A 336 -10.73 -4.71 4.92
N ILE A 337 -10.97 -3.67 4.13
CA ILE A 337 -11.45 -2.35 4.57
C ILE A 337 -12.64 -1.95 3.70
N ASN A 338 -13.69 -1.35 4.30
CA ASN A 338 -14.77 -0.73 3.53
C ASN A 338 -14.23 0.51 2.79
N THR A 339 -14.52 0.62 1.49
CA THR A 339 -14.04 1.73 0.67
C THR A 339 -14.85 3.01 0.82
N GLN A 340 -16.05 2.94 1.43
CA GLN A 340 -16.82 4.13 1.76
C GLN A 340 -16.25 4.77 3.01
N PHE A 341 -15.67 5.96 2.89
CA PHE A 341 -15.09 6.70 4.00
C PHE A 341 -15.67 8.11 4.10
N GLN A 342 -15.60 8.68 5.29
CA GLN A 342 -15.87 10.09 5.51
C GLN A 342 -14.59 10.88 5.24
N ALA A 343 -14.64 11.80 4.26
CA ALA A 343 -13.46 12.63 3.97
C ALA A 343 -13.08 13.50 5.18
N LEU A 344 -11.78 13.73 5.34
CA LEU A 344 -11.23 14.64 6.34
C LEU A 344 -11.84 16.03 6.17
N PRO A 345 -12.27 16.70 7.25
CA PRO A 345 -12.83 18.05 7.16
C PRO A 345 -11.81 19.00 6.53
N ASN A 346 -12.29 19.89 5.68
CA ASN A 346 -11.46 20.98 5.16
C ASN A 346 -10.96 21.83 6.33
N LYS A 347 -9.65 22.00 6.44
CA LYS A 347 -9.04 22.96 7.38
C LYS A 347 -9.28 24.38 6.91
#